data_edd2479e2bd70187c3babdaf680d0867
#
_entry.id   edd2479e2bd70187c3babdaf680d0867
#
_cell.length_a   1.000
_cell.length_b   1.000
_cell.length_c   1.000
_cell.angle_alpha   90.00
_cell.angle_beta   90.00
_cell.angle_gamma   90.00
#
_symmetry.space_group_name_H-M   'P 1'
#
loop_
_entity.id
_entity.type
_entity.pdbx_description
1 polymer ?
#
loop_
_entity_poly.entity_id
_entity_poly.type
_entity_poly.pdbx_seq_one_letter_code
_entity_poly.pdbx_strand_id
1 'polypeptide(L)'
;MEGLLEPSGWYGKLFIDTENVHPLLMNTLNKKGLYAINPFLIPLGRRLPKTKLLRLAMALLKPILKTNNSKARMRMIKYRGKITGTMVYDQKGIMDHFAKIDENTMLGVMEMKGAKNPYFFVLERDSKNKIIRVEFLF
;
A
#
# COMPACT_ATOMS: atom_id res chain seq x y z
N MET A 1 -13.00 -6.12 1.77
CA MET A 1 -11.68 -6.19 2.44
C MET A 1 -11.45 -4.93 3.23
N GLU A 2 -12.35 -4.69 4.13
CA GLU A 2 -12.20 -3.53 4.99
C GLU A 2 -11.03 -3.76 5.95
N GLY A 3 -9.99 -2.98 5.77
CA GLY A 3 -9.32 -2.47 6.90
C GLY A 3 -8.31 -3.30 7.64
N LEU A 4 -7.52 -4.19 7.02
CA LEU A 4 -6.30 -4.64 7.69
C LEU A 4 -5.28 -3.49 7.76
N LEU A 5 -5.20 -2.70 6.71
CA LEU A 5 -4.15 -1.70 6.56
C LEU A 5 -4.45 -0.42 7.32
N GLU A 6 -5.70 0.04 7.33
CA GLU A 6 -6.10 1.26 8.02
C GLU A 6 -5.89 1.20 9.55
N PRO A 7 -6.40 0.18 10.28
CA PRO A 7 -6.14 0.05 11.70
C PRO A 7 -4.68 -0.25 12.05
N SER A 8 -3.94 -0.85 11.12
CA SER A 8 -2.51 -1.14 11.32
C SER A 8 -1.62 0.09 11.28
N GLY A 9 -2.13 1.24 10.84
CA GLY A 9 -1.38 2.48 10.69
C GLY A 9 -0.74 2.67 9.31
N TRP A 10 -1.28 2.02 8.28
CA TRP A 10 -0.84 2.23 6.91
C TRP A 10 -1.01 3.70 6.51
N TYR A 11 0.08 4.30 6.07
CA TYR A 11 0.12 5.70 5.68
C TYR A 11 0.07 5.88 4.16
N GLY A 12 0.82 5.09 3.41
CA GLY A 12 0.89 5.26 1.97
C GLY A 12 1.95 4.43 1.28
N LYS A 13 2.40 4.95 0.16
CA LYS A 13 3.39 4.35 -0.73
C LYS A 13 4.49 5.35 -1.05
N LEU A 14 5.71 4.86 -1.24
CA LEU A 14 6.83 5.67 -1.69
C LEU A 14 7.29 5.18 -3.07
N PHE A 15 7.16 6.03 -4.07
CA PHE A 15 7.64 5.79 -5.43
C PHE A 15 8.98 6.52 -5.60
N ILE A 16 10.07 5.76 -5.69
CA ILE A 16 11.42 6.30 -5.92
C ILE A 16 11.69 6.40 -7.41
N ASP A 17 11.52 5.30 -8.11
CA ASP A 17 11.61 5.17 -9.57
C ASP A 17 10.76 3.99 -10.05
N THR A 18 10.87 3.63 -11.34
CA THR A 18 10.05 2.54 -11.91
C THR A 18 10.42 1.15 -11.38
N GLU A 19 11.62 0.96 -10.87
CA GLU A 19 12.07 -0.33 -10.33
C GLU A 19 11.99 -0.38 -8.79
N ASN A 20 11.88 0.77 -8.15
CA ASN A 20 11.99 0.88 -6.69
C ASN A 20 10.78 1.58 -6.09
N VAL A 21 9.86 0.78 -5.55
CA VAL A 21 8.66 1.25 -4.86
C VAL A 21 8.52 0.55 -3.52
N HIS A 22 8.21 1.33 -2.48
CA HIS A 22 7.79 0.79 -1.19
C HIS A 22 6.26 0.82 -1.12
N PRO A 23 5.59 -0.33 -1.24
CA PRO A 23 4.14 -0.39 -1.33
C PRO A 23 3.43 -0.11 -0.01
N LEU A 24 4.09 -0.35 1.10
CA LEU A 24 3.50 -0.22 2.43
C LEU A 24 4.40 0.61 3.35
N LEU A 25 4.05 1.87 3.52
CA LEU A 25 4.62 2.75 4.54
C LEU A 25 3.67 2.80 5.74
N MET A 26 4.22 2.62 6.92
CA MET A 26 3.47 2.60 8.17
C MET A 26 3.86 3.77 9.06
N ASN A 27 2.89 4.31 9.77
CA ASN A 27 3.15 5.26 10.84
C ASN A 27 3.77 4.57 12.05
N THR A 28 4.70 5.23 12.71
CA THR A 28 5.08 4.87 14.08
C THR A 28 3.92 5.11 15.04
N LEU A 29 3.97 4.53 16.26
CA LEU A 29 2.90 4.69 17.25
C LEU A 29 2.61 6.15 17.61
N ASN A 30 3.64 6.97 17.68
CA ASN A 30 3.53 8.41 17.96
C ASN A 30 3.19 9.26 16.73
N LYS A 31 3.01 8.65 15.55
CA LYS A 31 2.75 9.30 14.26
C LYS A 31 3.80 10.33 13.83
N LYS A 32 5.01 10.29 14.41
CA LYS A 32 6.10 11.22 14.10
C LYS A 32 7.08 10.68 13.05
N GLY A 33 6.97 9.43 12.68
CA GLY A 33 7.86 8.80 11.70
C GLY A 33 7.14 7.78 10.83
N LEU A 34 7.79 7.44 9.72
CA LEU A 34 7.33 6.43 8.76
C LEU A 34 8.38 5.35 8.60
N TYR A 35 7.94 4.14 8.33
CA TYR A 35 8.82 3.03 7.99
C TYR A 35 8.16 2.13 6.96
N ALA A 36 8.98 1.55 6.07
CA ALA A 36 8.50 0.59 5.09
C ALA A 36 8.48 -0.82 5.69
N ILE A 37 7.48 -1.60 5.34
CA ILE A 37 7.37 -3.00 5.74
C ILE A 37 7.40 -3.93 4.52
N ASN A 38 7.82 -5.17 4.76
CA ASN A 38 7.82 -6.21 3.75
C ASN A 38 6.41 -6.81 3.61
N PRO A 39 5.71 -6.59 2.48
CA PRO A 39 4.35 -7.11 2.29
C PRO A 39 4.28 -8.63 2.30
N PHE A 40 5.38 -9.31 2.01
CA PHE A 40 5.45 -10.78 2.02
C PHE A 40 5.20 -11.37 3.41
N LEU A 41 5.59 -10.64 4.46
CA LEU A 41 5.49 -11.10 5.85
C LEU A 41 4.12 -10.86 6.50
N ILE A 42 3.21 -10.16 5.82
CA ILE A 42 1.88 -9.86 6.36
C ILE A 42 0.78 -10.53 5.53
N PRO A 43 -0.28 -11.02 6.18
CA PRO A 43 -1.40 -11.70 5.49
C PRO A 43 -2.35 -10.69 4.86
N LEU A 44 -1.93 -10.03 3.77
CA LEU A 44 -2.80 -9.14 2.99
C LEU A 44 -4.01 -9.93 2.47
N GLY A 45 -5.19 -9.38 2.62
CA GLY A 45 -6.43 -9.99 2.16
C GLY A 45 -7.15 -10.88 3.16
N ARG A 46 -6.60 -11.11 4.34
CA ARG A 46 -7.31 -11.76 5.43
C ARG A 46 -8.03 -10.73 6.30
N ARG A 47 -9.20 -11.10 6.79
CA ARG A 47 -9.89 -10.30 7.81
C ARG A 47 -9.14 -10.46 9.13
N LEU A 48 -8.59 -9.38 9.64
CA LEU A 48 -8.03 -9.32 10.99
C LEU A 48 -8.88 -8.38 11.86
N PRO A 49 -8.89 -8.58 13.19
CA PRO A 49 -9.66 -7.71 14.08
C PRO A 49 -9.19 -6.25 13.95
N LYS A 50 -10.15 -5.34 13.77
CA LYS A 50 -9.93 -3.89 13.73
C LYS A 50 -9.75 -3.34 15.15
N THR A 51 -8.65 -3.66 15.82
CA THR A 51 -8.42 -3.24 17.19
C THR A 51 -7.14 -2.45 17.34
N LYS A 52 -7.06 -1.64 18.39
CA LYS A 52 -5.80 -1.00 18.84
C LYS A 52 -4.69 -2.03 19.07
N LEU A 53 -5.05 -3.29 19.37
CA LEU A 53 -4.14 -4.42 19.48
C LEU A 53 -3.39 -4.72 18.20
N LEU A 54 -4.03 -4.61 17.03
CA LEU A 54 -3.35 -4.81 15.75
C LEU A 54 -2.23 -3.79 15.55
N ARG A 55 -2.49 -2.54 15.89
CA ARG A 55 -1.49 -1.47 15.77
C ARG A 55 -0.33 -1.67 16.75
N LEU A 56 -0.62 -2.11 17.98
CA LEU A 56 0.41 -2.46 18.94
C LEU A 56 1.22 -3.68 18.49
N ALA A 57 0.56 -4.71 17.96
CA ALA A 57 1.23 -5.88 17.39
C ALA A 57 2.14 -5.50 16.23
N MET A 58 1.70 -4.63 15.32
CA MET A 58 2.52 -4.12 14.22
C MET A 58 3.75 -3.35 14.73
N ALA A 59 3.59 -2.56 15.78
CA ALA A 59 4.70 -1.83 16.40
C ALA A 59 5.71 -2.78 17.07
N LEU A 60 5.25 -3.80 17.75
CA LEU A 60 6.11 -4.82 18.39
C LEU A 60 6.85 -5.67 17.36
N LEU A 61 6.23 -5.96 16.21
CA LEU A 61 6.82 -6.72 15.13
C LEU A 61 7.65 -5.86 14.16
N LYS A 62 7.70 -4.56 14.35
CA LYS A 62 8.44 -3.63 13.49
C LYS A 62 9.87 -4.08 13.16
N PRO A 63 10.71 -4.55 14.09
CA PRO A 63 12.07 -4.98 13.78
C PRO A 63 12.12 -6.12 12.75
N ILE A 64 11.10 -6.98 12.73
CA ILE A 64 10.97 -8.12 11.80
C ILE A 64 10.38 -7.68 10.47
N LEU A 65 9.33 -6.82 10.52
CA LEU A 65 8.56 -6.40 9.34
C LEU A 65 9.25 -5.30 8.54
N LYS A 66 10.04 -4.46 9.18
CA LYS A 66 10.72 -3.32 8.53
C LYS A 66 11.67 -3.79 7.43
N THR A 67 11.66 -3.08 6.31
CA THR A 67 12.60 -3.29 5.20
C THR A 67 13.12 -1.97 4.65
N ASN A 68 14.38 -1.96 4.24
CA ASN A 68 14.97 -0.87 3.47
C ASN A 68 14.96 -1.18 1.96
N ASN A 69 14.63 -2.41 1.59
CA ASN A 69 14.58 -2.84 0.20
C ASN A 69 13.20 -2.57 -0.40
N SER A 70 13.18 -2.09 -1.63
CA SER A 70 11.94 -1.97 -2.42
C SER A 70 11.28 -3.33 -2.59
N LYS A 71 9.96 -3.37 -2.57
CA LYS A 71 9.15 -4.59 -2.65
C LYS A 71 8.11 -4.56 -3.77
N ALA A 72 8.19 -3.58 -4.63
CA ALA A 72 7.34 -3.43 -5.80
C ALA A 72 8.05 -2.62 -6.89
N ARG A 73 7.48 -2.65 -8.09
CA ARG A 73 7.95 -1.91 -9.27
C ARG A 73 6.78 -1.41 -10.09
N MET A 74 7.02 -0.43 -10.95
CA MET A 74 6.01 0.13 -11.85
C MET A 74 6.10 -0.46 -13.25
N ARG A 75 4.95 -0.75 -13.83
CA ARG A 75 4.81 -1.18 -15.23
C ARG A 75 3.57 -0.57 -15.85
N MET A 76 3.53 -0.49 -17.17
CA MET A 76 2.32 -0.15 -17.92
C MET A 76 1.60 -1.44 -18.26
N ILE A 77 0.39 -1.62 -17.71
CA ILE A 77 -0.38 -2.86 -17.87
C ILE A 77 -1.79 -2.53 -18.34
N LYS A 78 -2.31 -3.33 -19.26
CA LYS A 78 -3.71 -3.24 -19.67
C LYS A 78 -4.61 -3.88 -18.62
N TYR A 79 -5.47 -3.05 -18.04
CA TYR A 79 -6.46 -3.47 -17.07
C TYR A 79 -7.84 -2.92 -17.46
N ARG A 80 -8.84 -3.79 -17.54
CA ARG A 80 -10.22 -3.45 -17.95
C ARG A 80 -10.29 -2.59 -19.22
N GLY A 81 -9.48 -2.94 -20.22
CA GLY A 81 -9.47 -2.28 -21.52
C GLY A 81 -8.60 -1.03 -21.65
N LYS A 82 -8.00 -0.55 -20.55
CA LYS A 82 -7.12 0.63 -20.55
C LYS A 82 -5.71 0.28 -20.11
N ILE A 83 -4.72 0.86 -20.75
CA ILE A 83 -3.32 0.78 -20.32
C ILE A 83 -3.13 1.83 -19.23
N THR A 84 -2.65 1.40 -18.07
CA THR A 84 -2.46 2.26 -16.91
C THR A 84 -1.16 1.94 -16.19
N GLY A 85 -0.61 2.93 -15.48
CA GLY A 85 0.49 2.71 -14.56
C GLY A 85 0.05 1.74 -13.46
N THR A 86 0.81 0.69 -13.29
CA THR A 86 0.48 -0.40 -12.38
C THR A 86 1.68 -0.71 -11.50
N MET A 87 1.45 -0.74 -10.20
CA MET A 87 2.44 -1.22 -9.24
C MET A 87 2.29 -2.73 -9.09
N VAL A 88 3.37 -3.44 -9.36
CA VAL A 88 3.44 -4.89 -9.26
C VAL A 88 4.25 -5.25 -8.02
N TYR A 89 3.66 -6.00 -7.10
CA TYR A 89 4.37 -6.51 -5.93
C TYR A 89 5.38 -7.58 -6.34
N ASP A 90 6.59 -7.53 -5.80
CA ASP A 90 7.67 -8.44 -6.22
C ASP A 90 7.45 -9.88 -5.74
N GLN A 91 6.84 -10.07 -4.58
CA GLN A 91 6.74 -11.38 -3.92
C GLN A 91 5.30 -11.83 -3.67
N LYS A 92 4.31 -11.12 -4.17
CA LYS A 92 2.89 -11.47 -4.02
C LYS A 92 2.15 -11.30 -5.34
N GLY A 93 1.09 -12.07 -5.51
CA GLY A 93 0.18 -11.95 -6.65
C GLY A 93 -0.75 -10.74 -6.50
N ILE A 94 -0.18 -9.55 -6.34
CA ILE A 94 -0.91 -8.30 -6.14
C ILE A 94 -0.44 -7.27 -7.16
N MET A 95 -1.39 -6.57 -7.76
CA MET A 95 -1.16 -5.42 -8.63
C MET A 95 -2.09 -4.28 -8.22
N ASP A 96 -1.55 -3.07 -8.15
CA ASP A 96 -2.34 -1.86 -7.94
C ASP A 96 -2.35 -1.05 -9.24
N HIS A 97 -3.51 -0.96 -9.86
CA HIS A 97 -3.72 -0.18 -11.08
C HIS A 97 -4.14 1.24 -10.73
N PHE A 98 -3.53 2.24 -11.36
CA PHE A 98 -3.77 3.64 -11.03
C PHE A 98 -4.48 4.39 -12.15
N ALA A 99 -5.43 5.25 -11.75
CA ALA A 99 -6.08 6.21 -12.62
C ALA A 99 -5.96 7.61 -12.02
N LYS A 100 -5.52 8.57 -12.82
CA LYS A 100 -5.41 9.98 -12.40
C LYS A 100 -6.81 10.57 -12.19
N ILE A 101 -7.03 11.17 -11.03
CA ILE A 101 -8.23 11.98 -10.72
C ILE A 101 -7.91 13.45 -10.97
N ASP A 102 -6.83 13.95 -10.37
CA ASP A 102 -6.30 15.31 -10.56
C ASP A 102 -4.77 15.32 -10.38
N GLU A 103 -4.15 16.51 -10.33
CA GLU A 103 -2.68 16.64 -10.23
C GLU A 103 -2.08 16.05 -8.94
N ASN A 104 -2.88 15.90 -7.90
CA ASN A 104 -2.43 15.43 -6.59
C ASN A 104 -3.10 14.14 -6.12
N THR A 105 -4.04 13.61 -6.91
CA THR A 105 -4.93 12.53 -6.48
C THR A 105 -5.02 11.44 -7.52
N MET A 106 -4.86 10.19 -7.11
CA MET A 106 -5.04 9.00 -7.95
C MET A 106 -5.99 8.01 -7.31
N LEU A 107 -6.85 7.40 -8.11
CA LEU A 107 -7.60 6.21 -7.74
C LEU A 107 -6.70 4.99 -7.94
N GLY A 108 -6.60 4.16 -6.91
CA GLY A 108 -5.93 2.86 -6.97
C GLY A 108 -6.94 1.72 -6.92
N VAL A 109 -6.69 0.70 -7.72
CA VAL A 109 -7.45 -0.54 -7.74
C VAL A 109 -6.51 -1.69 -7.48
N MET A 110 -6.59 -2.27 -6.28
CA MET A 110 -5.79 -3.44 -5.92
C MET A 110 -6.45 -4.70 -6.46
N GLU A 111 -5.77 -5.38 -7.36
CA GLU A 111 -6.09 -6.71 -7.85
C GLU A 111 -5.23 -7.73 -7.12
N MET A 112 -5.86 -8.74 -6.54
CA MET A 112 -5.17 -9.81 -5.82
C MET A 112 -5.56 -11.15 -6.39
N LYS A 113 -4.57 -11.99 -6.70
CA LYS A 113 -4.78 -13.36 -7.18
C LYS A 113 -5.67 -14.14 -6.20
N GLY A 114 -6.78 -14.68 -6.69
CA GLY A 114 -7.74 -15.45 -5.91
C GLY A 114 -8.79 -14.61 -5.17
N ALA A 115 -8.71 -13.30 -5.18
CA ALA A 115 -9.76 -12.44 -4.64
C ALA A 115 -10.89 -12.26 -5.66
N LYS A 116 -12.15 -12.37 -5.19
CA LYS A 116 -13.32 -12.22 -6.08
C LYS A 116 -13.52 -10.79 -6.55
N ASN A 117 -13.25 -9.82 -5.70
CA ASN A 117 -13.46 -8.40 -5.96
C ASN A 117 -12.17 -7.62 -5.77
N PRO A 118 -11.91 -6.60 -6.60
CA PRO A 118 -10.82 -5.69 -6.39
C PRO A 118 -11.08 -4.79 -5.18
N TYR A 119 -10.02 -4.18 -4.69
CA TYR A 119 -10.04 -3.26 -3.56
C TYR A 119 -9.71 -1.85 -4.04
N PHE A 120 -10.52 -0.85 -3.66
CA PHE A 120 -10.36 0.52 -4.09
C PHE A 120 -9.77 1.39 -2.99
N PHE A 121 -8.87 2.27 -3.37
CA PHE A 121 -8.26 3.26 -2.49
C PHE A 121 -7.90 4.52 -3.26
N VAL A 122 -7.68 5.62 -2.56
CA VAL A 122 -7.20 6.88 -3.13
C VAL A 122 -5.81 7.18 -2.61
N LEU A 123 -4.96 7.63 -3.49
CA LEU A 123 -3.63 8.14 -3.16
C LEU A 123 -3.63 9.66 -3.29
N GLU A 124 -3.20 10.34 -2.25
CA GLU A 124 -2.93 11.78 -2.28
C GLU A 124 -1.43 12.04 -2.17
N ARG A 125 -0.95 13.00 -2.94
CA ARG A 125 0.46 13.40 -2.91
C ARG A 125 0.79 14.07 -1.57
N ASP A 126 1.77 13.54 -0.87
CA ASP A 126 2.37 14.21 0.27
C ASP A 126 3.60 15.01 -0.19
N SER A 127 3.41 16.31 -0.38
CA SER A 127 4.47 17.21 -0.87
C SER A 127 5.62 17.41 0.13
N LYS A 128 5.39 17.22 1.42
CA LYS A 128 6.41 17.39 2.46
C LYS A 128 7.44 16.28 2.47
N ASN A 129 6.99 15.05 2.25
CA ASN A 129 7.83 13.85 2.38
C ASN A 129 8.09 13.14 1.04
N LYS A 130 7.61 13.68 -0.09
CA LYS A 130 7.62 13.02 -1.41
C LYS A 130 6.95 11.63 -1.41
N ILE A 131 6.03 11.43 -0.48
CA ILE A 131 5.29 10.20 -0.25
C ILE A 131 3.89 10.39 -0.76
N ILE A 132 3.26 9.32 -1.22
CA ILE A 132 1.86 9.33 -1.62
C ILE A 132 1.03 8.71 -0.49
N ARG A 133 0.23 9.54 0.15
CA ARG A 133 -0.69 9.14 1.21
C ARG A 133 -1.88 8.37 0.64
N VAL A 134 -2.35 7.40 1.39
CA VAL A 134 -3.50 6.58 1.01
C VAL A 134 -4.73 6.98 1.80
N GLU A 135 -5.84 7.15 1.09
CA GLU A 135 -7.18 7.23 1.67
C GLU A 135 -8.05 6.11 1.11
N PHE A 136 -8.85 5.53 1.96
CA PHE A 136 -9.77 4.47 1.57
C PHE A 136 -11.11 5.06 1.13
N LEU A 137 -11.59 4.58 -0.01
CA LEU A 137 -12.96 4.84 -0.46
C LEU A 137 -13.86 3.70 0.00
N PHE A 138 -14.87 4.05 0.69
CA PHE A 138 -16.01 3.17 1.01
C PHE A 138 -17.28 3.78 0.54
#